data_16dfef3c6ab652606021ededf5d755f9
#
_entry.id   16dfef3c6ab652606021ededf5d755f9
#
_cell.length_a   1.000
_cell.length_b   1.000
_cell.length_c   1.000
_cell.angle_alpha   90.00
_cell.angle_beta   90.00
_cell.angle_gamma   90.00
#
_symmetry.space_group_name_H-M   'P 1'
#
loop_
_entity.id
_entity.type
_entity.pdbx_description
1 polymer ?
#
loop_
_entity_poly.entity_id
_entity_poly.type
_entity_poly.pdbx_seq_one_letter_code
_entity_poly.pdbx_strand_id
1 'polypeptide(L)'
;MKDLRIEIDDKSGFCFGVVRAISEAEKALAGGETVYSLGDIVHNRIEVQRLEKLGLSTVTHADMPRLTGRRLFIRAHGEPPTTYARAAELGIEVIDATCPVVARLQARVVKAHERMRPAGGQVVILGKRSHAEVVGLTGQVPDQTIVVEGEADLSQIDFTRPVYFLSQTTQSIALFETLGAEMRRRAANPADVHIDDTICRQVSSREQH
;
A
#
# COMPACT_ATOMS: atom_id res chain seq x y z
N MET A 1 22.96 -42.13 1.61
CA MET A 1 22.50 -40.77 1.31
C MET A 1 21.08 -40.67 1.84
N LYS A 2 20.73 -39.64 2.63
CA LYS A 2 19.32 -39.45 3.04
C LYS A 2 18.57 -38.90 1.83
N ASP A 3 17.48 -39.59 1.44
CA ASP A 3 16.63 -39.08 0.38
C ASP A 3 16.00 -37.77 0.84
N LEU A 4 16.32 -36.68 0.16
CA LEU A 4 15.74 -35.35 0.41
C LEU A 4 14.41 -35.30 -0.35
N ARG A 5 13.30 -35.21 0.38
CA ARG A 5 11.98 -34.92 -0.19
C ARG A 5 11.70 -33.43 -0.11
N ILE A 6 11.42 -32.81 -1.25
CA ILE A 6 11.04 -31.39 -1.34
C ILE A 6 9.55 -31.35 -1.65
N GLU A 7 8.79 -30.68 -0.80
CA GLU A 7 7.37 -30.41 -0.99
C GLU A 7 7.16 -28.91 -1.13
N ILE A 8 6.32 -28.52 -2.10
CA ILE A 8 5.93 -27.12 -2.31
C ILE A 8 4.54 -26.97 -1.72
N ASP A 9 4.37 -26.03 -0.79
CA ASP A 9 3.07 -25.69 -0.23
C ASP A 9 2.15 -25.13 -1.32
N ASP A 10 0.96 -25.70 -1.48
CA ASP A 10 -0.04 -25.28 -2.47
C ASP A 10 -0.50 -23.82 -2.29
N LYS A 11 -0.31 -23.25 -1.09
CA LYS A 11 -0.60 -21.84 -0.78
C LYS A 11 0.58 -20.91 -1.06
N SER A 12 1.74 -21.45 -1.51
CA SER A 12 2.91 -20.64 -1.87
C SER A 12 2.63 -19.78 -3.12
N GLY A 13 3.42 -18.72 -3.32
CA GLY A 13 3.33 -17.86 -4.50
C GLY A 13 2.80 -16.44 -4.20
N PHE A 14 2.50 -15.69 -5.25
CA PHE A 14 1.99 -14.33 -5.15
C PHE A 14 0.51 -14.28 -4.72
N CYS A 15 0.11 -13.24 -3.99
CA CYS A 15 -1.31 -12.99 -3.73
C CYS A 15 -2.03 -12.54 -5.02
N PHE A 16 -3.36 -12.61 -5.03
CA PHE A 16 -4.15 -12.26 -6.22
C PHE A 16 -3.88 -10.84 -6.73
N GLY A 17 -3.63 -9.88 -5.82
CA GLY A 17 -3.34 -8.49 -6.19
C GLY A 17 -2.04 -8.36 -6.97
N VAL A 18 -1.00 -9.11 -6.58
CA VAL A 18 0.28 -9.18 -7.30
C VAL A 18 0.12 -9.93 -8.63
N VAL A 19 -0.56 -11.08 -8.63
CA VAL A 19 -0.83 -11.85 -9.86
C VAL A 19 -1.56 -10.98 -10.88
N ARG A 20 -2.59 -10.23 -10.43
CA ARG A 20 -3.31 -9.29 -11.29
C ARG A 20 -2.39 -8.22 -11.86
N ALA A 21 -1.54 -7.58 -11.03
CA ALA A 21 -0.63 -6.54 -11.49
C ALA A 21 0.37 -7.08 -12.53
N ILE A 22 0.91 -8.28 -12.33
CA ILE A 22 1.78 -8.94 -13.31
C ILE A 22 1.04 -9.18 -14.62
N SER A 23 -0.17 -9.74 -14.57
CA SER A 23 -0.99 -10.01 -15.76
C SER A 23 -1.32 -8.73 -16.54
N GLU A 24 -1.66 -7.63 -15.86
CA GLU A 24 -1.91 -6.34 -16.51
C GLU A 24 -0.62 -5.76 -17.16
N ALA A 25 0.54 -5.94 -16.50
CA ALA A 25 1.81 -5.54 -17.10
C ALA A 25 2.14 -6.36 -18.36
N GLU A 26 1.94 -7.68 -18.33
CA GLU A 26 2.15 -8.55 -19.51
C GLU A 26 1.23 -8.17 -20.68
N LYS A 27 -0.05 -7.90 -20.41
CA LYS A 27 -0.99 -7.40 -21.42
C LYS A 27 -0.52 -6.08 -22.04
N ALA A 28 -0.06 -5.16 -21.19
CA ALA A 28 0.45 -3.87 -21.65
C ALA A 28 1.71 -4.00 -22.51
N LEU A 29 2.56 -4.99 -22.21
CA LEU A 29 3.80 -5.27 -22.91
C LEU A 29 3.61 -6.08 -24.20
N ALA A 30 2.47 -6.76 -24.37
CA ALA A 30 2.21 -7.63 -25.52
C ALA A 30 2.28 -6.90 -26.88
N GLY A 31 2.08 -5.57 -26.90
CA GLY A 31 2.22 -4.72 -28.07
C GLY A 31 3.68 -4.43 -28.48
N GLY A 32 4.67 -4.87 -27.73
CA GLY A 32 6.09 -4.66 -27.99
C GLY A 32 6.59 -3.24 -27.66
N GLU A 33 5.74 -2.38 -27.10
CA GLU A 33 6.14 -1.04 -26.65
C GLU A 33 6.63 -1.07 -25.21
N THR A 34 7.57 -0.17 -24.90
CA THR A 34 8.05 -0.01 -23.52
C THR A 34 6.94 0.52 -22.62
N VAL A 35 6.77 -0.11 -21.47
CA VAL A 35 5.88 0.34 -20.38
C VAL A 35 6.75 0.73 -19.19
N TYR A 36 6.50 1.91 -18.62
CA TYR A 36 7.27 2.45 -17.52
C TYR A 36 6.57 2.18 -16.18
N SER A 37 7.17 1.36 -15.31
CA SER A 37 6.63 1.07 -13.98
C SER A 37 7.13 2.07 -12.95
N LEU A 38 6.23 2.71 -12.23
CA LEU A 38 6.58 3.63 -11.16
C LEU A 38 7.02 2.84 -9.91
N GLY A 39 8.33 2.58 -9.83
CA GLY A 39 8.96 1.66 -8.88
C GLY A 39 8.80 0.19 -9.28
N ASP A 40 9.41 -0.69 -8.49
CA ASP A 40 9.39 -2.13 -8.74
C ASP A 40 7.97 -2.68 -8.66
N ILE A 41 7.55 -3.42 -9.69
CA ILE A 41 6.19 -3.96 -9.78
C ILE A 41 5.88 -4.94 -8.65
N VAL A 42 6.87 -5.71 -8.23
CA VAL A 42 6.81 -6.66 -7.11
C VAL A 42 8.15 -6.69 -6.36
N HIS A 43 8.13 -7.14 -5.10
CA HIS A 43 9.35 -7.34 -4.31
C HIS A 43 10.02 -8.70 -4.62
N ASN A 44 10.09 -9.06 -5.91
CA ASN A 44 10.75 -10.28 -6.39
C ASN A 44 11.62 -9.95 -7.60
N ARG A 45 12.94 -9.95 -7.41
CA ARG A 45 13.91 -9.56 -8.42
C ARG A 45 13.86 -10.42 -9.68
N ILE A 46 13.58 -11.72 -9.55
CA ILE A 46 13.50 -12.63 -10.71
C ILE A 46 12.33 -12.23 -11.60
N GLU A 47 11.19 -11.93 -10.98
CA GLU A 47 9.98 -11.53 -11.70
C GLU A 47 10.13 -10.14 -12.34
N VAL A 48 10.76 -9.19 -11.64
CA VAL A 48 11.10 -7.88 -12.21
C VAL A 48 11.97 -8.04 -13.45
N GLN A 49 13.07 -8.82 -13.35
CA GLN A 49 13.96 -9.08 -14.48
C GLN A 49 13.27 -9.79 -15.64
N ARG A 50 12.30 -10.66 -15.38
CA ARG A 50 11.50 -11.31 -16.42
C ARG A 50 10.68 -10.27 -17.20
N LEU A 51 10.01 -9.36 -16.50
CA LEU A 51 9.21 -8.31 -17.11
C LEU A 51 10.08 -7.25 -17.82
N GLU A 52 11.26 -6.94 -17.28
CA GLU A 52 12.24 -6.06 -17.94
C GLU A 52 12.64 -6.62 -19.33
N LYS A 53 12.86 -7.93 -19.44
CA LYS A 53 13.15 -8.59 -20.73
C LYS A 53 11.98 -8.49 -21.71
N LEU A 54 10.75 -8.28 -21.23
CA LEU A 54 9.56 -8.06 -22.06
C LEU A 54 9.35 -6.57 -22.40
N GLY A 55 10.19 -5.66 -21.89
CA GLY A 55 10.11 -4.23 -22.17
C GLY A 55 9.58 -3.36 -21.03
N LEU A 56 9.42 -3.91 -19.80
CA LEU A 56 9.13 -3.07 -18.63
C LEU A 56 10.38 -2.27 -18.25
N SER A 57 10.21 -1.00 -17.90
CA SER A 57 11.29 -0.14 -17.42
C SER A 57 10.89 0.50 -16.09
N THR A 58 11.65 0.23 -15.04
CA THR A 58 11.39 0.84 -13.72
C THR A 58 11.88 2.29 -13.71
N VAL A 59 11.02 3.18 -13.24
CA VAL A 59 11.25 4.62 -13.14
C VAL A 59 10.84 5.17 -11.79
N THR A 60 11.20 6.41 -11.52
CA THR A 60 10.84 7.16 -10.32
C THR A 60 9.92 8.34 -10.67
N HIS A 61 9.34 9.00 -9.67
CA HIS A 61 8.56 10.23 -9.86
C HIS A 61 9.37 11.34 -10.54
N ALA A 62 10.69 11.42 -10.30
CA ALA A 62 11.57 12.40 -10.93
C ALA A 62 11.69 12.18 -12.46
N ASP A 63 11.41 10.97 -12.92
CA ASP A 63 11.48 10.62 -14.33
C ASP A 63 10.22 10.98 -15.13
N MET A 64 9.09 11.24 -14.45
CA MET A 64 7.79 11.49 -15.09
C MET A 64 7.82 12.59 -16.16
N PRO A 65 8.54 13.73 -16.03
CA PRO A 65 8.55 14.77 -17.08
C PRO A 65 9.04 14.30 -18.44
N ARG A 66 9.85 13.23 -18.50
CA ARG A 66 10.36 12.67 -19.76
C ARG A 66 9.48 11.58 -20.37
N LEU A 67 8.34 11.27 -19.73
CA LEU A 67 7.42 10.20 -20.16
C LEU A 67 6.20 10.71 -20.93
N THR A 68 6.19 11.96 -21.38
CA THR A 68 5.09 12.53 -22.19
C THR A 68 4.77 11.64 -23.38
N GLY A 69 3.48 11.30 -23.55
CA GLY A 69 3.00 10.38 -24.60
C GLY A 69 3.41 8.91 -24.39
N ARG A 70 3.92 8.55 -23.23
CA ARG A 70 4.28 7.18 -22.87
C ARG A 70 3.26 6.57 -21.91
N ARG A 71 3.38 5.25 -21.68
CA ARG A 71 2.51 4.51 -20.76
C ARG A 71 3.20 4.31 -19.41
N LEU A 72 2.56 4.79 -18.34
CA LEU A 72 3.02 4.65 -16.94
C LEU A 72 2.18 3.60 -16.23
N PHE A 73 2.82 2.60 -15.69
CA PHE A 73 2.20 1.52 -14.93
C PHE A 73 2.23 1.85 -13.44
N ILE A 74 1.06 1.93 -12.82
CA ILE A 74 0.90 2.04 -11.37
C ILE A 74 0.75 0.63 -10.81
N ARG A 75 1.66 0.26 -9.94
CA ARG A 75 1.74 -1.06 -9.31
C ARG A 75 0.64 -1.32 -8.28
N ALA A 76 0.54 -2.55 -7.78
CA ALA A 76 -0.51 -2.98 -6.82
C ALA A 76 -0.60 -2.14 -5.53
N HIS A 77 0.46 -1.44 -5.15
CA HIS A 77 0.53 -0.58 -3.95
C HIS A 77 -0.29 0.72 -4.09
N GLY A 78 -0.67 1.10 -5.32
CA GLY A 78 -1.33 2.37 -5.61
C GLY A 78 -0.41 3.57 -5.43
N GLU A 79 -0.92 4.74 -5.77
CA GLU A 79 -0.22 6.02 -5.69
C GLU A 79 -1.12 7.11 -5.07
N PRO A 80 -0.55 8.23 -4.61
CA PRO A 80 -1.33 9.41 -4.23
C PRO A 80 -2.10 10.00 -5.41
N PRO A 81 -3.24 10.70 -5.20
CA PRO A 81 -3.97 11.42 -6.25
C PRO A 81 -3.10 12.40 -7.04
N THR A 82 -2.09 13.00 -6.39
CA THR A 82 -1.14 13.92 -7.01
C THR A 82 -0.32 13.28 -8.12
N THR A 83 -0.01 11.98 -8.01
CA THR A 83 0.69 11.23 -9.07
C THR A 83 -0.17 11.14 -10.33
N TYR A 84 -1.46 10.83 -10.18
CA TYR A 84 -2.40 10.75 -11.32
C TYR A 84 -2.63 12.13 -11.95
N ALA A 85 -2.80 13.18 -11.14
CA ALA A 85 -2.91 14.54 -11.63
C ALA A 85 -1.66 14.95 -12.43
N ARG A 86 -0.48 14.64 -11.91
CA ARG A 86 0.79 14.92 -12.60
C ARG A 86 0.94 14.14 -13.90
N ALA A 87 0.52 12.88 -13.94
CA ALA A 87 0.51 12.10 -15.18
C ALA A 87 -0.41 12.72 -16.23
N ALA A 88 -1.60 13.15 -15.84
CA ALA A 88 -2.55 13.83 -16.72
C ALA A 88 -1.99 15.14 -17.27
N GLU A 89 -1.39 16.00 -16.43
CA GLU A 89 -0.72 17.25 -16.85
C GLU A 89 0.39 17.02 -17.90
N LEU A 90 1.12 15.92 -17.75
CA LEU A 90 2.23 15.56 -18.63
C LEU A 90 1.78 14.78 -19.89
N GLY A 91 0.48 14.49 -20.05
CA GLY A 91 -0.02 13.69 -21.15
C GLY A 91 0.49 12.24 -21.13
N ILE A 92 0.68 11.67 -19.94
CA ILE A 92 1.10 10.28 -19.74
C ILE A 92 -0.14 9.39 -19.64
N GLU A 93 -0.19 8.31 -20.40
CA GLU A 93 -1.23 7.29 -20.30
C GLU A 93 -0.98 6.40 -19.06
N VAL A 94 -1.93 6.36 -18.13
CA VAL A 94 -1.81 5.58 -16.90
C VAL A 94 -2.47 4.21 -17.06
N ILE A 95 -1.72 3.15 -16.75
CA ILE A 95 -2.22 1.78 -16.58
C ILE A 95 -2.27 1.51 -15.09
N ASP A 96 -3.45 1.56 -14.50
CA ASP A 96 -3.61 1.41 -13.05
C ASP A 96 -3.86 -0.05 -12.65
N ALA A 97 -2.86 -0.67 -12.04
CA ALA A 97 -2.94 -2.01 -11.48
C ALA A 97 -3.08 -2.03 -9.95
N THR A 98 -3.47 -0.91 -9.34
CA THR A 98 -3.72 -0.84 -7.89
C THR A 98 -4.60 -2.00 -7.43
N CYS A 99 -4.14 -2.73 -6.41
CA CYS A 99 -4.90 -3.83 -5.84
C CYS A 99 -6.26 -3.31 -5.31
N PRO A 100 -7.40 -3.98 -5.62
CA PRO A 100 -8.71 -3.55 -5.13
C PRO A 100 -8.81 -3.45 -3.60
N VAL A 101 -8.01 -4.24 -2.87
CA VAL A 101 -7.92 -4.15 -1.39
C VAL A 101 -7.27 -2.82 -1.00
N VAL A 102 -6.17 -2.45 -1.65
CA VAL A 102 -5.46 -1.18 -1.41
C VAL A 102 -6.33 0.00 -1.82
N ALA A 103 -6.99 -0.05 -2.98
CA ALA A 103 -7.90 1.02 -3.42
C ALA A 103 -9.04 1.26 -2.43
N ARG A 104 -9.62 0.18 -1.87
CA ARG A 104 -10.63 0.30 -0.80
C ARG A 104 -10.04 0.92 0.48
N LEU A 105 -8.81 0.58 0.83
CA LEU A 105 -8.13 1.16 1.99
C LEU A 105 -7.85 2.65 1.79
N GLN A 106 -7.41 3.07 0.60
CA GLN A 106 -7.25 4.49 0.25
C GLN A 106 -8.57 5.26 0.46
N ALA A 107 -9.68 4.72 -0.04
CA ALA A 107 -11.00 5.32 0.17
C ALA A 107 -11.42 5.35 1.66
N ARG A 108 -11.01 4.34 2.46
CA ARG A 108 -11.24 4.34 3.92
C ARG A 108 -10.46 5.44 4.64
N VAL A 109 -9.21 5.70 4.23
CA VAL A 109 -8.41 6.80 4.80
C VAL A 109 -9.10 8.15 4.59
N VAL A 110 -9.62 8.41 3.38
CA VAL A 110 -10.39 9.63 3.10
C VAL A 110 -11.62 9.72 4.01
N LYS A 111 -12.43 8.66 4.09
CA LYS A 111 -13.63 8.62 4.94
C LYS A 111 -13.30 8.76 6.42
N ALA A 112 -12.20 8.15 6.88
CA ALA A 112 -11.73 8.29 8.25
C ALA A 112 -11.39 9.76 8.56
N HIS A 113 -10.67 10.42 7.66
CA HIS A 113 -10.35 11.83 7.81
C HIS A 113 -11.61 12.71 7.84
N GLU A 114 -12.53 12.52 6.89
CA GLU A 114 -13.81 13.25 6.86
C GLU A 114 -14.60 13.08 8.16
N ARG A 115 -14.63 11.86 8.71
CA ARG A 115 -15.30 11.55 9.99
C ARG A 115 -14.61 12.20 11.17
N MET A 116 -13.29 12.24 11.20
CA MET A 116 -12.50 12.76 12.34
C MET A 116 -12.42 14.28 12.35
N ARG A 117 -12.42 14.92 11.18
CA ARG A 117 -12.22 16.36 11.03
C ARG A 117 -13.16 17.24 11.87
N PRO A 118 -14.49 17.01 11.94
CA PRO A 118 -15.38 17.88 12.72
C PRO A 118 -15.07 17.92 14.22
N ALA A 119 -14.54 16.82 14.77
CA ALA A 119 -14.16 16.71 16.17
C ALA A 119 -12.68 17.01 16.41
N GLY A 120 -11.95 17.49 15.40
CA GLY A 120 -10.50 17.69 15.48
C GLY A 120 -9.73 16.39 15.71
N GLY A 121 -10.32 15.24 15.35
CA GLY A 121 -9.72 13.92 15.55
C GLY A 121 -8.55 13.65 14.62
N GLN A 122 -7.89 12.53 14.82
CA GLN A 122 -6.64 12.13 14.16
C GLN A 122 -6.84 10.81 13.40
N VAL A 123 -6.23 10.68 12.22
CA VAL A 123 -6.13 9.43 11.48
C VAL A 123 -4.74 8.86 11.66
N VAL A 124 -4.64 7.66 12.20
CA VAL A 124 -3.39 6.97 12.51
C VAL A 124 -3.29 5.71 11.65
N ILE A 125 -2.16 5.52 10.99
CA ILE A 125 -1.90 4.40 10.09
C ILE A 125 -0.71 3.61 10.61
N LEU A 126 -0.91 2.34 10.98
CA LEU A 126 0.18 1.42 11.23
C LEU A 126 0.81 0.99 9.91
N GLY A 127 2.10 1.25 9.70
CA GLY A 127 2.81 0.87 8.49
C GLY A 127 4.20 1.48 8.40
N LYS A 128 5.03 0.97 7.50
CA LYS A 128 6.37 1.51 7.27
C LYS A 128 6.28 2.80 6.46
N ARG A 129 6.80 3.91 6.99
CA ARG A 129 6.74 5.25 6.36
C ARG A 129 7.25 5.28 4.92
N SER A 130 8.35 4.54 4.64
CA SER A 130 8.94 4.48 3.30
C SER A 130 8.27 3.49 2.34
N HIS A 131 7.30 2.70 2.81
CA HIS A 131 6.64 1.72 1.96
C HIS A 131 5.66 2.40 0.99
N ALA A 132 5.68 1.97 -0.27
CA ALA A 132 4.87 2.59 -1.33
C ALA A 132 3.36 2.63 -1.01
N GLU A 133 2.81 1.57 -0.41
CA GLU A 133 1.42 1.55 0.00
C GLU A 133 1.13 2.66 1.02
N VAL A 134 2.00 2.85 2.03
CA VAL A 134 1.83 3.89 3.05
C VAL A 134 1.93 5.28 2.44
N VAL A 135 2.86 5.50 1.51
CA VAL A 135 2.94 6.75 0.73
C VAL A 135 1.64 7.00 -0.03
N GLY A 136 1.09 5.97 -0.68
CA GLY A 136 -0.20 6.03 -1.37
C GLY A 136 -1.38 6.33 -0.44
N LEU A 137 -1.37 5.79 0.80
CA LEU A 137 -2.41 6.02 1.80
C LEU A 137 -2.35 7.44 2.39
N THR A 138 -1.17 7.87 2.85
CA THR A 138 -0.98 9.21 3.44
C THR A 138 -1.23 10.31 2.42
N GLY A 139 -0.86 10.08 1.16
CA GLY A 139 -1.11 11.01 0.07
C GLY A 139 -2.58 11.18 -0.33
N GLN A 140 -3.50 10.36 0.19
CA GLN A 140 -4.95 10.59 0.00
C GLN A 140 -5.44 11.83 0.74
N VAL A 141 -4.84 12.14 1.88
CA VAL A 141 -5.14 13.29 2.74
C VAL A 141 -3.82 13.87 3.25
N PRO A 142 -3.06 14.62 2.40
CA PRO A 142 -1.72 15.09 2.72
C PRO A 142 -1.68 15.84 4.05
N ASP A 143 -0.65 15.57 4.85
CA ASP A 143 -0.38 16.19 6.16
C ASP A 143 -1.49 16.01 7.22
N GLN A 144 -2.44 15.08 6.97
CA GLN A 144 -3.59 14.83 7.85
C GLN A 144 -3.56 13.44 8.51
N THR A 145 -2.46 12.72 8.38
CA THR A 145 -2.29 11.37 8.93
C THR A 145 -1.04 11.26 9.78
N ILE A 146 -1.10 10.43 10.82
CA ILE A 146 0.05 10.04 11.65
C ILE A 146 0.42 8.61 11.28
N VAL A 147 1.67 8.38 10.88
CA VAL A 147 2.17 7.02 10.63
C VAL A 147 2.90 6.51 11.86
N VAL A 148 2.52 5.32 12.33
CA VAL A 148 3.18 4.62 13.43
C VAL A 148 3.76 3.31 12.90
N GLU A 149 5.02 3.01 13.25
CA GLU A 149 5.69 1.76 12.91
C GLU A 149 5.76 0.81 14.12
N GLY A 150 5.52 1.34 15.32
CA GLY A 150 5.54 0.60 16.57
C GLY A 150 5.14 1.46 17.76
N GLU A 151 5.29 0.91 18.98
CA GLU A 151 4.83 1.53 20.22
C GLU A 151 5.49 2.88 20.52
N ALA A 152 6.77 3.04 20.17
CA ALA A 152 7.51 4.30 20.36
C ALA A 152 6.86 5.49 19.65
N ASP A 153 6.24 5.24 18.49
CA ASP A 153 5.60 6.28 17.69
C ASP A 153 4.27 6.76 18.28
N LEU A 154 3.70 6.04 19.24
CA LEU A 154 2.45 6.46 19.92
C LEU A 154 2.59 7.80 20.66
N SER A 155 3.82 8.25 20.93
CA SER A 155 4.11 9.58 21.47
C SER A 155 3.71 10.73 20.54
N GLN A 156 3.50 10.47 19.25
CA GLN A 156 3.06 11.46 18.25
C GLN A 156 1.55 11.72 18.31
N ILE A 157 0.79 10.87 19.01
CA ILE A 157 -0.67 10.92 19.07
C ILE A 157 -1.11 11.74 20.28
N ASP A 158 -2.00 12.70 20.05
CA ASP A 158 -2.69 13.42 21.11
C ASP A 158 -3.91 12.61 21.59
N PHE A 159 -3.77 11.91 22.69
CA PHE A 159 -4.81 11.05 23.27
C PHE A 159 -5.96 11.80 23.96
N THR A 160 -5.95 13.13 23.96
CA THR A 160 -7.12 13.95 24.36
C THR A 160 -8.12 14.15 23.21
N ARG A 161 -7.75 13.75 21.99
CA ARG A 161 -8.53 13.89 20.76
C ARG A 161 -8.99 12.53 20.23
N PRO A 162 -10.12 12.45 19.51
CA PRO A 162 -10.54 11.21 18.86
C PRO A 162 -9.47 10.65 17.91
N VAL A 163 -9.37 9.32 17.85
CA VAL A 163 -8.41 8.60 17.02
C VAL A 163 -9.14 7.60 16.12
N TYR A 164 -8.80 7.60 14.82
CA TYR A 164 -9.19 6.56 13.89
C TYR A 164 -7.94 5.79 13.46
N PHE A 165 -7.85 4.53 13.84
CA PHE A 165 -6.68 3.68 13.64
C PHE A 165 -6.92 2.66 12.53
N LEU A 166 -6.05 2.68 11.51
CA LEU A 166 -6.02 1.78 10.35
C LEU A 166 -4.63 1.13 10.25
N SER A 167 -4.50 0.17 9.35
CA SER A 167 -3.23 -0.52 9.09
C SER A 167 -2.94 -0.62 7.60
N GLN A 168 -1.66 -0.55 7.23
CA GLN A 168 -1.16 -1.07 5.96
C GLN A 168 -1.56 -2.55 5.81
N THR A 169 -1.90 -2.98 4.59
CA THR A 169 -2.48 -4.31 4.32
C THR A 169 -1.60 -5.50 4.70
N THR A 170 -0.29 -5.29 4.85
CA THR A 170 0.72 -6.33 5.10
C THR A 170 1.33 -6.27 6.50
N GLN A 171 0.65 -5.63 7.46
CA GLN A 171 1.12 -5.56 8.85
C GLN A 171 0.74 -6.79 9.67
N SER A 172 1.46 -7.00 10.77
CA SER A 172 1.16 -8.04 11.75
C SER A 172 -0.14 -7.75 12.49
N ILE A 173 -1.04 -8.74 12.54
CA ILE A 173 -2.29 -8.66 13.32
C ILE A 173 -1.99 -8.43 14.80
N ALA A 174 -1.04 -9.17 15.36
CA ALA A 174 -0.68 -9.07 16.76
C ALA A 174 -0.17 -7.66 17.13
N LEU A 175 0.66 -7.06 16.27
CA LEU A 175 1.13 -5.68 16.48
C LEU A 175 -0.03 -4.68 16.39
N PHE A 176 -0.93 -4.85 15.42
CA PHE A 176 -2.10 -3.98 15.25
C PHE A 176 -3.02 -4.04 16.49
N GLU A 177 -3.32 -5.23 16.99
CA GLU A 177 -4.14 -5.44 18.19
C GLU A 177 -3.47 -4.84 19.43
N THR A 178 -2.16 -5.07 19.61
CA THR A 178 -1.39 -4.52 20.73
C THR A 178 -1.43 -3.00 20.74
N LEU A 179 -1.15 -2.36 19.60
CA LEU A 179 -1.16 -0.90 19.51
C LEU A 179 -2.58 -0.33 19.68
N GLY A 180 -3.59 -1.01 19.12
CA GLY A 180 -4.98 -0.61 19.31
C GLY A 180 -5.44 -0.65 20.77
N ALA A 181 -5.06 -1.70 21.51
CA ALA A 181 -5.32 -1.81 22.94
C ALA A 181 -4.59 -0.70 23.72
N GLU A 182 -3.34 -0.42 23.39
CA GLU A 182 -2.54 0.61 24.05
C GLU A 182 -3.09 2.03 23.77
N MET A 183 -3.54 2.30 22.55
CA MET A 183 -4.23 3.57 22.22
C MET A 183 -5.48 3.77 23.06
N ARG A 184 -6.33 2.72 23.21
CA ARG A 184 -7.51 2.79 24.10
C ARG A 184 -7.15 3.03 25.55
N ARG A 185 -6.07 2.42 26.04
CA ARG A 185 -5.59 2.59 27.41
C ARG A 185 -5.11 4.03 27.69
N ARG A 186 -4.47 4.69 26.67
CA ARG A 186 -3.94 6.06 26.79
C ARG A 186 -4.99 7.12 26.56
N ALA A 187 -6.04 6.81 25.81
CA ALA A 187 -7.05 7.79 25.44
C ALA A 187 -7.79 8.35 26.66
N ALA A 188 -8.06 9.65 26.67
CA ALA A 188 -8.87 10.30 27.69
C ALA A 188 -10.28 9.68 27.76
N ASN A 189 -10.83 9.29 26.60
CA ASN A 189 -12.05 8.49 26.50
C ASN A 189 -11.79 7.31 25.55
N PRO A 190 -11.72 6.05 26.03
CA PRO A 190 -11.51 4.87 25.18
C PRO A 190 -12.54 4.69 24.05
N ALA A 191 -13.75 5.23 24.21
CA ALA A 191 -14.81 5.17 23.19
C ALA A 191 -14.47 6.04 21.95
N ASP A 192 -13.59 7.01 22.08
CA ASP A 192 -13.15 7.89 20.98
C ASP A 192 -12.03 7.25 20.13
N VAL A 193 -11.58 6.03 20.47
CA VAL A 193 -10.61 5.28 19.68
C VAL A 193 -11.35 4.28 18.77
N HIS A 194 -11.49 4.65 17.52
CA HIS A 194 -12.05 3.77 16.48
C HIS A 194 -10.93 2.95 15.83
N ILE A 195 -11.04 1.62 15.93
CA ILE A 195 -10.08 0.67 15.35
C ILE A 195 -10.74 -0.01 14.17
N ASP A 196 -10.15 0.13 12.97
CA ASP A 196 -10.59 -0.49 11.72
C ASP A 196 -9.49 -1.42 11.20
N ASP A 197 -9.69 -2.74 11.36
CA ASP A 197 -8.75 -3.75 10.87
C ASP A 197 -8.80 -3.81 9.34
N THR A 198 -7.74 -3.29 8.73
CA THR A 198 -7.55 -3.21 7.29
C THR A 198 -6.45 -4.14 6.76
N ILE A 199 -5.96 -5.05 7.59
CA ILE A 199 -4.96 -6.06 7.20
C ILE A 199 -5.57 -7.02 6.18
N CYS A 200 -4.83 -7.30 5.12
CA CYS A 200 -5.29 -8.19 4.05
C CYS A 200 -5.25 -9.66 4.51
N ARG A 201 -6.42 -10.31 4.57
CA ARG A 201 -6.53 -11.71 5.01
C ARG A 201 -5.77 -12.70 4.12
N GLN A 202 -5.57 -12.40 2.84
CA GLN A 202 -4.76 -13.24 1.96
C GLN A 202 -3.25 -13.18 2.28
N VAL A 203 -2.79 -12.12 2.94
CA VAL A 203 -1.41 -12.02 3.40
C VAL A 203 -1.29 -12.62 4.79
N SER A 204 -2.14 -12.22 5.73
CA SER A 204 -2.08 -12.66 7.12
C SER A 204 -2.33 -14.16 7.31
N SER A 205 -3.14 -14.80 6.45
CA SER A 205 -3.34 -16.26 6.52
C SER A 205 -2.09 -17.07 6.16
N ARG A 206 -1.07 -16.46 5.56
CA ARG A 206 0.21 -17.11 5.23
C ARG A 206 1.22 -17.06 6.37
N GLU A 207 1.05 -16.14 7.33
CA GLU A 207 1.89 -16.05 8.52
C GLU A 207 1.53 -17.10 9.59
N GLN A 208 0.38 -17.75 9.44
CA GLN A 208 -0.16 -18.73 10.41
C GLN A 208 0.20 -20.19 10.06
N HIS A 209 1.00 -20.43 9.03
CA HIS A 209 1.52 -21.72 8.59
C HIS A 209 3.05 -21.66 8.50
#